data_235b00648d5fd36d40408a8988d32211
#
_entry.id   235b00648d5fd36d40408a8988d32211
#
_cell.length_a   1.000
_cell.length_b   1.000
_cell.length_c   1.000
_cell.angle_alpha   90.00
_cell.angle_beta   90.00
_cell.angle_gamma   90.00
#
_symmetry.space_group_name_H-M   'P 1'
#
loop_
_entity.id
_entity.type
_entity.pdbx_description
1 polymer ?
#
loop_
_entity_poly.entity_id
_entity_poly.type
_entity_poly.pdbx_seq_one_letter_code
_entity_poly.pdbx_strand_id
1 'polypeptide(L)'
;MKKPVLSLLLAAVCAFGALTASRFNTASAVAEETTVEESTTQTPTEKVDYAGQAKLDLDAETQTIEVTVKSYIDGDTTHFNADGFPEGVLKARYVAVNTPESTGKLEEWGKTAAKFTRSKLSSATSIIIESDKAAWETDSTGERTLSWVWYKSAEMDDYRCLNLELLQEGLAWGSKASDSRYGTLATQALAQALALKLYVHSNEKDPDFFYGESLEVDLKELRLNIDSYSGKRVAFEGVVSYYVNQGVYVESYDEETQMYYGIYVYYGFNSINSAGTALLAIGNKVRVTGVVQYYEGGDSYQVSDLKYNQFRPGDDDIRLIEEGHTAANVETTVAEFKRSVKVKTVDPETEEVTEKLYKYAELAMNTSISIKNLLVKSAYTTQSGNNAGAMTLTCESNGQTITVRTIVLRDTQGNLATEDMLVGKTIDVKGIVDCFEGEYQIKVLSTGGIRVEGEPLFPPVTPPVSSEVTSEVTSEATSEETSAPATNSGCGSAIGISTAFPLFAAVAVVLMKKRENEK
;
A
#
# COMPACT_ATOMS: atom_id res chain seq x y z
N MET A 1 -22.35 57.81 -1.23
CA MET A 1 -23.13 58.50 -0.20
C MET A 1 -23.30 57.58 1.00
N LYS A 2 -22.65 57.98 2.09
CA LYS A 2 -23.02 57.82 3.51
C LYS A 2 -23.25 56.41 4.08
N LYS A 3 -22.32 56.01 4.91
CA LYS A 3 -22.47 55.30 6.22
C LYS A 3 -23.43 56.08 7.14
N PRO A 4 -23.90 55.59 8.32
CA PRO A 4 -23.15 55.04 9.43
C PRO A 4 -23.88 53.90 10.22
N VAL A 5 -23.17 53.04 11.01
CA VAL A 5 -22.70 53.12 12.43
C VAL A 5 -23.80 53.02 13.50
N LEU A 6 -23.65 52.10 14.43
CA LEU A 6 -23.76 52.22 15.92
C LEU A 6 -24.03 50.83 16.53
N SER A 7 -23.14 50.18 17.22
CA SER A 7 -22.65 50.24 18.62
C SER A 7 -23.73 50.36 19.70
N LEU A 8 -23.72 49.42 20.64
CA LEU A 8 -23.76 49.58 22.13
C LEU A 8 -23.96 48.20 22.77
N LEU A 9 -23.02 47.63 23.48
CA LEU A 9 -22.66 47.80 24.90
C LEU A 9 -23.86 47.68 25.86
N LEU A 10 -23.87 46.66 26.73
CA LEU A 10 -24.04 46.87 28.14
C LEU A 10 -23.57 45.66 28.98
N ALA A 11 -22.81 46.04 29.96
CA ALA A 11 -22.14 45.25 30.98
C ALA A 11 -22.96 45.21 32.29
N ALA A 12 -22.48 44.39 33.19
CA ALA A 12 -22.63 44.42 34.67
C ALA A 12 -23.95 43.84 35.23
N VAL A 13 -24.04 43.20 36.38
CA VAL A 13 -23.45 43.51 37.68
C VAL A 13 -23.56 42.29 38.60
N CYS A 14 -22.58 42.12 39.44
CA CYS A 14 -22.43 41.45 40.71
C CYS A 14 -23.65 41.38 41.62
N ALA A 15 -23.82 40.34 42.48
CA ALA A 15 -23.53 40.56 43.90
C ALA A 15 -24.00 39.42 44.81
N PHE A 16 -23.16 39.02 45.72
CA PHE A 16 -23.33 38.75 47.15
C PHE A 16 -24.40 37.78 47.69
N GLY A 17 -23.91 36.86 48.47
CA GLY A 17 -24.62 36.14 49.50
C GLY A 17 -23.67 35.40 50.43
N ALA A 18 -23.31 36.02 51.50
CA ALA A 18 -22.42 35.53 52.55
C ALA A 18 -23.16 34.88 53.70
N LEU A 19 -22.45 34.07 54.47
CA LEU A 19 -22.60 33.64 55.85
C LEU A 19 -23.64 32.55 56.18
N THR A 20 -23.11 31.46 56.72
CA THR A 20 -23.25 31.20 58.18
C THR A 20 -22.14 30.21 58.61
N ALA A 21 -21.41 30.67 59.62
CA ALA A 21 -20.46 29.86 60.38
C ALA A 21 -21.21 29.02 61.42
N SER A 22 -20.75 27.79 61.64
CA SER A 22 -21.05 27.06 62.86
C SER A 22 -19.77 26.39 63.37
N ARG A 23 -19.35 26.85 64.52
CA ARG A 23 -18.18 26.33 65.27
C ARG A 23 -18.62 25.07 65.99
N PHE A 24 -17.80 24.03 65.97
CA PHE A 24 -17.62 23.10 67.10
C PHE A 24 -16.12 22.80 67.30
N ASN A 25 -15.78 22.74 68.55
CA ASN A 25 -14.44 22.80 69.11
C ASN A 25 -13.88 21.41 69.44
N THR A 26 -12.59 21.30 69.35
CA THR A 26 -11.62 20.50 70.10
C THR A 26 -11.66 19.00 70.19
N ALA A 27 -10.64 18.36 69.62
CA ALA A 27 -9.79 17.42 70.37
C ALA A 27 -8.42 17.33 69.70
N SER A 28 -7.38 17.66 70.43
CA SER A 28 -5.97 17.47 70.09
C SER A 28 -5.64 15.99 69.90
N ALA A 29 -5.09 15.67 68.77
CA ALA A 29 -4.23 14.50 68.62
C ALA A 29 -2.98 14.95 67.84
N VAL A 30 -1.85 14.81 68.50
CA VAL A 30 -0.51 15.02 67.93
C VAL A 30 -0.35 13.90 66.89
N ALA A 31 -0.25 14.30 65.63
CA ALA A 31 0.18 13.41 64.54
C ALA A 31 1.52 13.93 64.04
N GLU A 32 2.53 13.08 64.07
CA GLU A 32 3.85 13.28 63.51
C GLU A 32 3.74 13.74 62.07
N GLU A 33 4.39 14.87 61.77
CA GLU A 33 4.64 15.39 60.45
C GLU A 33 5.63 14.47 59.74
N THR A 34 5.09 13.50 58.97
CA THR A 34 5.91 12.80 57.99
C THR A 34 6.04 13.74 56.82
N THR A 35 7.18 14.39 56.71
CA THR A 35 7.61 15.11 55.51
C THR A 35 7.67 14.12 54.36
N VAL A 36 6.63 14.10 53.52
CA VAL A 36 6.71 13.51 52.18
C VAL A 36 7.65 14.42 51.40
N GLU A 37 8.88 13.97 51.19
CA GLU A 37 9.75 14.55 50.18
C GLU A 37 9.03 14.45 48.83
N GLU A 38 8.53 15.57 48.36
CA GLU A 38 8.10 15.77 46.99
C GLU A 38 9.34 15.54 46.13
N SER A 39 9.44 14.31 45.58
CA SER A 39 10.42 14.01 44.53
C SER A 39 10.14 14.92 43.36
N THR A 40 10.78 16.08 43.35
CA THR A 40 10.87 16.93 42.15
C THR A 40 11.60 16.11 41.08
N THR A 41 10.83 15.46 40.20
CA THR A 41 11.33 14.92 38.94
C THR A 41 11.84 16.12 38.15
N GLN A 42 13.12 16.43 38.29
CA GLN A 42 13.77 17.41 37.41
C GLN A 42 13.66 16.90 36.00
N THR A 43 12.95 17.61 35.13
CA THR A 43 12.98 17.42 33.70
C THR A 43 14.44 17.40 33.26
N PRO A 44 14.94 16.34 32.58
CA PRO A 44 16.34 16.31 32.18
C PRO A 44 16.62 17.52 31.29
N THR A 45 17.54 18.39 31.72
CA THR A 45 17.88 19.61 30.99
C THR A 45 18.83 19.29 29.82
N GLU A 46 19.41 18.11 29.81
CA GLU A 46 20.36 17.66 28.80
C GLU A 46 19.96 16.26 28.30
N LYS A 47 19.95 16.08 26.97
CA LYS A 47 19.60 14.83 26.31
C LYS A 47 20.77 13.84 26.42
N VAL A 48 20.52 12.68 27.01
CA VAL A 48 21.50 11.58 27.12
C VAL A 48 21.51 10.78 25.83
N ASP A 49 22.69 10.45 25.32
CA ASP A 49 22.86 9.63 24.13
C ASP A 49 22.92 8.13 24.49
N TYR A 50 21.76 7.50 24.62
CA TYR A 50 21.66 6.07 24.92
C TYR A 50 22.08 5.17 23.77
N ALA A 51 21.85 5.58 22.53
CA ALA A 51 22.29 4.83 21.36
C ALA A 51 23.83 4.76 21.25
N GLY A 52 24.53 5.81 21.68
CA GLY A 52 25.98 5.81 21.75
C GLY A 52 26.58 5.00 22.90
N GLN A 53 25.78 4.72 23.96
CA GLN A 53 26.21 3.84 25.06
C GLN A 53 26.14 2.37 24.69
N ALA A 54 25.26 1.97 23.79
CA ALA A 54 25.20 0.60 23.29
C ALA A 54 26.46 0.29 22.46
N LYS A 55 27.01 -0.90 22.64
CA LYS A 55 28.15 -1.38 21.87
C LYS A 55 27.82 -2.69 21.18
N LEU A 56 28.11 -2.74 19.90
CA LEU A 56 28.03 -3.97 19.13
C LEU A 56 29.19 -4.89 19.56
N ASP A 57 28.82 -6.07 20.03
CA ASP A 57 29.78 -7.10 20.44
C ASP A 57 29.72 -8.25 19.41
N LEU A 58 30.75 -8.30 18.55
CA LEU A 58 30.83 -9.32 17.51
C LEU A 58 31.27 -10.71 18.04
N ASP A 59 31.74 -10.77 19.28
CA ASP A 59 32.12 -12.02 19.95
C ASP A 59 30.95 -12.58 20.80
N ALA A 60 29.79 -11.92 20.81
CA ALA A 60 28.61 -12.38 21.51
C ALA A 60 28.01 -13.64 20.87
N GLU A 61 27.16 -14.35 21.63
CA GLU A 61 26.47 -15.56 21.13
C GLU A 61 25.38 -15.23 20.07
N THR A 62 25.05 -13.94 19.86
CA THR A 62 24.07 -13.50 18.86
C THR A 62 24.58 -13.71 17.44
N GLN A 63 23.63 -13.85 16.49
CA GLN A 63 23.99 -13.89 15.07
C GLN A 63 24.16 -12.48 14.55
N THR A 64 25.20 -12.24 13.77
CA THR A 64 25.45 -10.96 13.08
C THR A 64 25.69 -11.20 11.60
N ILE A 65 25.26 -10.24 10.77
CA ILE A 65 25.53 -10.26 9.33
C ILE A 65 25.71 -8.82 8.81
N GLU A 66 26.75 -8.62 7.99
CA GLU A 66 26.93 -7.37 7.28
C GLU A 66 26.03 -7.36 6.03
N VAL A 67 25.37 -6.23 5.76
CA VAL A 67 24.33 -6.13 4.74
C VAL A 67 24.40 -4.81 3.97
N THR A 68 23.67 -4.75 2.85
CA THR A 68 23.37 -3.50 2.14
C THR A 68 21.85 -3.30 2.07
N VAL A 69 21.41 -2.05 2.03
CA VAL A 69 19.97 -1.76 1.92
C VAL A 69 19.46 -2.20 0.54
N LYS A 70 18.36 -2.94 0.54
CA LYS A 70 17.59 -3.28 -0.67
C LYS A 70 16.41 -2.33 -0.86
N SER A 71 15.60 -2.11 0.19
CA SER A 71 14.47 -1.18 0.16
C SER A 71 14.08 -0.71 1.55
N TYR A 72 13.70 0.54 1.66
CA TYR A 72 13.10 1.12 2.86
C TYR A 72 11.59 0.87 2.82
N ILE A 73 11.01 0.43 3.93
CA ILE A 73 9.57 0.18 4.03
C ILE A 73 8.92 1.26 4.89
N ASP A 74 9.38 1.42 6.14
CA ASP A 74 8.98 2.48 7.07
C ASP A 74 10.08 2.75 8.11
N GLY A 75 9.76 3.40 9.22
CA GLY A 75 10.76 3.78 10.22
C GLY A 75 11.42 2.61 10.94
N ASP A 76 10.72 1.47 11.11
CA ASP A 76 11.20 0.30 11.85
C ASP A 76 11.25 -0.99 11.01
N THR A 77 11.12 -0.85 9.72
CA THR A 77 11.15 -1.98 8.78
C THR A 77 11.99 -1.63 7.55
N THR A 78 13.04 -2.40 7.30
CA THR A 78 13.93 -2.25 6.13
C THR A 78 14.25 -3.63 5.56
N HIS A 79 14.27 -3.76 4.24
CA HIS A 79 14.76 -4.96 3.58
C HIS A 79 16.23 -4.78 3.21
N PHE A 80 17.04 -5.78 3.52
CA PHE A 80 18.47 -5.79 3.24
C PHE A 80 18.83 -6.94 2.30
N ASN A 81 19.84 -6.73 1.45
CA ASN A 81 20.49 -7.82 0.73
C ASN A 81 21.36 -8.58 1.74
N ALA A 82 21.11 -9.88 1.91
CA ALA A 82 21.75 -10.71 2.91
C ALA A 82 21.82 -12.17 2.44
N ASP A 83 23.04 -12.68 2.25
CA ASP A 83 23.24 -14.08 1.90
C ASP A 83 22.78 -15.00 3.04
N GLY A 84 22.21 -16.16 2.69
CA GLY A 84 21.71 -17.13 3.65
C GLY A 84 20.24 -16.90 4.09
N PHE A 85 19.60 -15.80 3.68
CA PHE A 85 18.18 -15.55 3.87
C PHE A 85 17.37 -15.91 2.60
N PRO A 86 16.06 -16.18 2.74
CA PRO A 86 15.21 -16.46 1.59
C PRO A 86 15.33 -15.38 0.50
N GLU A 87 15.51 -15.82 -0.74
CA GLU A 87 15.70 -14.91 -1.90
C GLU A 87 16.88 -13.92 -1.78
N GLY A 88 17.85 -14.20 -0.87
CA GLY A 88 18.94 -13.28 -0.58
C GLY A 88 18.51 -12.00 0.13
N VAL A 89 17.35 -12.02 0.83
CA VAL A 89 16.75 -10.84 1.45
C VAL A 89 16.41 -11.08 2.91
N LEU A 90 17.00 -10.28 3.79
CA LEU A 90 16.60 -10.17 5.18
C LEU A 90 15.57 -9.04 5.30
N LYS A 91 14.32 -9.40 5.62
CA LYS A 91 13.24 -8.46 5.92
C LYS A 91 13.31 -8.11 7.41
N ALA A 92 14.02 -7.05 7.76
CA ALA A 92 14.24 -6.68 9.15
C ALA A 92 13.01 -5.97 9.74
N ARG A 93 12.48 -6.48 10.85
CA ARG A 93 11.60 -5.78 11.78
C ARG A 93 12.41 -5.42 13.02
N TYR A 94 12.50 -4.15 13.32
CA TYR A 94 13.39 -3.66 14.37
C TYR A 94 12.87 -4.02 15.75
N VAL A 95 13.72 -4.63 16.56
CA VAL A 95 13.40 -5.04 17.95
C VAL A 95 13.25 -3.81 18.84
N ALA A 96 12.40 -3.90 19.85
CA ALA A 96 12.13 -2.91 20.88
C ALA A 96 11.37 -1.65 20.42
N VAL A 97 11.16 -1.44 19.14
CA VAL A 97 10.54 -0.22 18.56
C VAL A 97 9.26 -0.53 17.79
N ASN A 98 8.40 0.45 17.72
CA ASN A 98 7.25 0.51 16.83
C ASN A 98 7.09 1.95 16.37
N THR A 99 7.45 2.24 15.11
CA THR A 99 7.24 3.58 14.55
C THR A 99 5.80 3.71 14.03
N PRO A 100 5.27 4.94 13.93
CA PRO A 100 4.04 5.16 13.19
C PRO A 100 4.20 4.73 11.73
N GLU A 101 3.11 4.24 11.13
CA GLU A 101 3.09 3.77 9.75
C GLU A 101 3.33 4.92 8.77
N SER A 102 4.25 4.72 7.84
CA SER A 102 4.55 5.65 6.74
C SER A 102 4.05 5.16 5.39
N THR A 103 3.52 3.92 5.33
CA THR A 103 2.99 3.26 4.14
C THR A 103 1.62 2.65 4.44
N GLY A 104 0.75 2.55 3.43
CA GLY A 104 -0.61 2.04 3.62
C GLY A 104 -1.50 3.02 4.38
N LYS A 105 -1.74 2.80 5.67
CA LYS A 105 -2.40 3.76 6.55
C LYS A 105 -1.35 4.70 7.13
N LEU A 106 -1.35 5.95 6.65
CA LEU A 106 -0.41 6.95 7.17
C LEU A 106 -0.79 7.37 8.59
N GLU A 107 0.21 7.46 9.46
CA GLU A 107 0.07 7.94 10.84
C GLU A 107 0.95 9.18 11.08
N GLU A 108 0.55 10.02 12.03
CA GLU A 108 1.35 11.19 12.43
C GLU A 108 2.77 10.76 12.80
N TRP A 109 3.79 11.52 12.35
CA TRP A 109 5.22 11.26 12.53
C TRP A 109 5.77 10.03 11.77
N GLY A 110 4.93 9.26 11.05
CA GLY A 110 5.37 8.09 10.29
C GLY A 110 6.39 8.45 9.19
N LYS A 111 6.09 9.50 8.41
CA LYS A 111 7.04 10.00 7.39
C LYS A 111 8.34 10.49 8.01
N THR A 112 8.26 11.17 9.16
CA THR A 112 9.44 11.68 9.88
C THR A 112 10.32 10.53 10.37
N ALA A 113 9.72 9.47 10.94
CA ALA A 113 10.45 8.27 11.35
C ALA A 113 11.10 7.54 10.16
N ALA A 114 10.37 7.37 9.05
CA ALA A 114 10.90 6.75 7.84
C ALA A 114 12.05 7.55 7.23
N LYS A 115 11.93 8.89 7.12
CA LYS A 115 13.00 9.79 6.67
C LYS A 115 14.23 9.69 7.57
N PHE A 116 14.04 9.60 8.89
CA PHE A 116 15.14 9.45 9.84
C PHE A 116 15.91 8.15 9.59
N THR A 117 15.23 7.01 9.57
CA THR A 117 15.83 5.71 9.26
C THR A 117 16.57 5.73 7.92
N ARG A 118 15.94 6.26 6.87
CA ARG A 118 16.55 6.39 5.56
C ARG A 118 17.83 7.25 5.62
N SER A 119 17.79 8.41 6.27
CA SER A 119 18.95 9.31 6.34
C SER A 119 20.17 8.64 6.99
N LYS A 120 19.94 7.83 8.03
CA LYS A 120 21.00 7.10 8.75
C LYS A 120 21.61 5.99 7.89
N LEU A 121 20.75 5.15 7.29
CA LEU A 121 21.20 4.00 6.52
C LEU A 121 21.76 4.36 5.14
N SER A 122 21.25 5.43 4.50
CA SER A 122 21.79 5.88 3.19
C SER A 122 23.17 6.52 3.30
N SER A 123 23.52 7.11 4.43
CA SER A 123 24.86 7.67 4.71
C SER A 123 25.83 6.67 5.33
N ALA A 124 25.36 5.44 5.63
CA ALA A 124 26.19 4.43 6.26
C ALA A 124 27.22 3.86 5.29
N THR A 125 28.46 3.70 5.76
CA THR A 125 29.54 2.97 5.06
C THR A 125 29.56 1.49 5.40
N SER A 126 28.93 1.09 6.52
CA SER A 126 28.74 -0.30 6.93
C SER A 126 27.46 -0.42 7.75
N ILE A 127 26.73 -1.50 7.52
CA ILE A 127 25.49 -1.85 8.24
C ILE A 127 25.61 -3.29 8.70
N ILE A 128 25.38 -3.53 9.99
CA ILE A 128 25.36 -4.87 10.60
C ILE A 128 23.98 -5.08 11.21
N ILE A 129 23.40 -6.24 10.90
CA ILE A 129 22.18 -6.71 11.53
C ILE A 129 22.55 -7.73 12.58
N GLU A 130 22.00 -7.60 13.78
CA GLU A 130 22.21 -8.49 14.91
C GLU A 130 20.88 -9.10 15.37
N SER A 131 20.87 -10.38 15.67
CA SER A 131 19.72 -11.05 16.29
C SER A 131 19.56 -10.63 17.76
N ASP A 132 18.35 -10.67 18.30
CA ASP A 132 18.10 -10.36 19.72
C ASP A 132 18.59 -11.49 20.65
N LYS A 133 18.62 -12.73 20.14
CA LYS A 133 19.05 -13.94 20.87
C LYS A 133 20.06 -14.72 20.04
N ALA A 134 20.52 -15.86 20.57
CA ALA A 134 21.50 -16.72 19.91
C ALA A 134 21.07 -17.20 18.50
N ALA A 135 19.77 -17.19 18.18
CA ALA A 135 19.25 -17.55 16.88
C ALA A 135 18.37 -16.40 16.32
N TRP A 136 18.24 -16.37 14.99
CA TRP A 136 17.27 -15.49 14.33
C TRP A 136 15.85 -15.88 14.72
N GLU A 137 15.06 -14.90 15.15
CA GLU A 137 13.63 -15.04 15.42
C GLU A 137 12.83 -14.22 14.40
N THR A 138 11.60 -14.64 14.15
CA THR A 138 10.68 -13.89 13.30
C THR A 138 9.59 -13.20 14.13
N ASP A 139 8.98 -12.19 13.57
CA ASP A 139 7.82 -11.54 14.15
C ASP A 139 6.57 -12.47 14.13
N SER A 140 5.44 -11.99 14.63
CA SER A 140 4.20 -12.77 14.70
C SER A 140 3.63 -13.17 13.33
N THR A 141 4.05 -12.54 12.24
CA THR A 141 3.66 -12.93 10.87
C THR A 141 4.50 -14.11 10.36
N GLY A 142 5.68 -14.35 10.94
CA GLY A 142 6.63 -15.33 10.48
C GLY A 142 7.43 -14.92 9.24
N GLU A 143 7.23 -13.69 8.73
CA GLU A 143 7.83 -13.24 7.48
C GLU A 143 9.01 -12.28 7.67
N ARG A 144 9.05 -11.55 8.79
CA ARG A 144 10.08 -10.57 9.07
C ARG A 144 10.98 -11.02 10.21
N THR A 145 12.29 -10.80 10.07
CA THR A 145 13.30 -11.16 11.06
C THR A 145 13.42 -10.06 12.11
N LEU A 146 13.28 -10.42 13.38
CA LEU A 146 13.49 -9.51 14.51
C LEU A 146 14.96 -9.13 14.60
N SER A 147 15.27 -7.83 14.52
CA SER A 147 16.61 -7.34 14.24
C SER A 147 17.00 -6.12 15.05
N TRP A 148 18.23 -6.10 15.55
CA TRP A 148 18.95 -4.90 15.92
C TRP A 148 19.73 -4.41 14.71
N VAL A 149 19.60 -3.12 14.39
CA VAL A 149 20.23 -2.51 13.21
C VAL A 149 21.34 -1.58 13.68
N TRP A 150 22.55 -1.92 13.28
CA TRP A 150 23.75 -1.16 13.59
C TRP A 150 24.29 -0.54 12.32
N TYR A 151 24.61 0.76 12.38
CA TYR A 151 25.18 1.45 11.24
C TYR A 151 26.41 2.25 11.65
N LYS A 152 27.30 2.48 10.70
CA LYS A 152 28.48 3.31 10.85
C LYS A 152 28.65 4.17 9.60
N SER A 153 28.78 5.49 9.76
CA SER A 153 29.14 6.41 8.68
C SER A 153 30.66 6.68 8.66
N ALA A 154 31.15 7.35 7.63
CA ALA A 154 32.57 7.65 7.48
C ALA A 154 33.13 8.55 8.61
N GLU A 155 32.27 9.32 9.29
CA GLU A 155 32.64 10.26 10.35
C GLU A 155 32.57 9.64 11.75
N MET A 156 32.16 8.38 11.88
CA MET A 156 31.95 7.69 13.13
C MET A 156 33.07 6.71 13.43
N ASP A 157 33.53 6.68 14.67
CA ASP A 157 34.55 5.71 15.15
C ASP A 157 33.92 4.34 15.40
N ASP A 158 32.68 4.30 15.97
CA ASP A 158 31.96 3.10 16.37
C ASP A 158 30.59 2.99 15.67
N TYR A 159 30.03 1.77 15.69
CA TYR A 159 28.65 1.53 15.28
C TYR A 159 27.65 2.16 16.25
N ARG A 160 26.51 2.62 15.72
CA ARG A 160 25.37 3.10 16.49
C ARG A 160 24.16 2.21 16.27
N CYS A 161 23.39 2.03 17.31
CA CYS A 161 22.17 1.25 17.29
C CYS A 161 20.98 2.13 16.84
N LEU A 162 20.49 1.92 15.62
CA LEU A 162 19.38 2.68 15.05
C LEU A 162 18.07 2.50 15.82
N ASN A 163 17.82 1.29 16.35
CA ASN A 163 16.64 1.01 17.17
C ASN A 163 16.59 1.94 18.40
N LEU A 164 17.72 2.07 19.10
CA LEU A 164 17.81 2.95 20.27
C LEU A 164 17.74 4.43 19.89
N GLU A 165 18.28 4.82 18.73
CA GLU A 165 18.15 6.19 18.25
C GLU A 165 16.68 6.54 17.97
N LEU A 166 15.90 5.66 17.35
CA LEU A 166 14.47 5.89 17.12
C LEU A 166 13.71 6.12 18.43
N LEU A 167 14.04 5.37 19.50
CA LEU A 167 13.44 5.56 20.83
C LEU A 167 13.88 6.87 21.46
N GLN A 168 15.17 7.16 21.52
CA GLN A 168 15.68 8.37 22.18
C GLN A 168 15.29 9.68 21.47
N GLU A 169 15.10 9.62 20.16
CA GLU A 169 14.59 10.74 19.37
C GLU A 169 13.08 10.91 19.46
N GLY A 170 12.36 9.96 20.08
CA GLY A 170 10.91 10.01 20.21
C GLY A 170 10.16 9.71 18.91
N LEU A 171 10.79 9.01 17.98
CA LEU A 171 10.22 8.62 16.67
C LEU A 171 9.55 7.25 16.70
N ALA A 172 9.58 6.57 17.84
CA ALA A 172 8.96 5.26 18.02
C ALA A 172 8.36 5.09 19.42
N TRP A 173 7.31 4.31 19.52
CA TRP A 173 6.85 3.73 20.77
C TRP A 173 7.71 2.51 21.13
N GLY A 174 7.79 2.17 22.40
CA GLY A 174 8.43 0.93 22.86
C GLY A 174 7.55 -0.29 22.54
N SER A 175 8.15 -1.33 21.99
CA SER A 175 7.50 -2.61 21.73
C SER A 175 8.29 -3.74 22.41
N LYS A 176 7.79 -4.24 23.56
CA LYS A 176 8.49 -5.23 24.39
C LYS A 176 9.96 -4.84 24.70
N ALA A 177 10.20 -3.53 24.83
CA ALA A 177 11.54 -2.99 24.92
C ALA A 177 12.33 -3.55 26.12
N SER A 178 11.69 -3.70 27.30
CA SER A 178 12.32 -4.24 28.52
C SER A 178 12.85 -5.67 28.39
N ASP A 179 12.23 -6.46 27.52
CA ASP A 179 12.49 -7.90 27.40
C ASP A 179 13.57 -8.22 26.35
N SER A 180 14.11 -7.19 25.71
CA SER A 180 15.09 -7.32 24.65
C SER A 180 16.54 -7.25 25.17
N ARG A 181 17.50 -7.65 24.34
CA ARG A 181 18.93 -7.66 24.66
C ARG A 181 19.44 -6.31 25.21
N TYR A 182 19.03 -5.20 24.62
CA TYR A 182 19.39 -3.85 25.07
C TYR A 182 18.27 -3.18 25.86
N GLY A 183 17.43 -3.98 26.55
CA GLY A 183 16.20 -3.53 27.19
C GLY A 183 16.36 -2.41 28.20
N THR A 184 17.46 -2.39 28.98
CA THR A 184 17.75 -1.29 29.91
C THR A 184 17.93 0.03 29.17
N LEU A 185 18.78 0.07 28.13
CA LEU A 185 19.01 1.27 27.32
C LEU A 185 17.76 1.69 26.55
N ALA A 186 17.02 0.72 25.98
CA ALA A 186 15.78 0.98 25.29
C ALA A 186 14.71 1.62 26.18
N THR A 187 14.57 1.12 27.41
CA THR A 187 13.63 1.68 28.39
C THR A 187 14.04 3.08 28.85
N GLN A 188 15.33 3.33 29.06
CA GLN A 188 15.84 4.65 29.42
C GLN A 188 15.70 5.66 28.28
N ALA A 189 16.01 5.26 27.05
CA ALA A 189 15.81 6.07 25.85
C ALA A 189 14.34 6.47 25.67
N LEU A 190 13.43 5.52 25.81
CA LEU A 190 11.98 5.78 25.76
C LEU A 190 11.51 6.71 26.89
N ALA A 191 11.97 6.47 28.13
CA ALA A 191 11.62 7.32 29.27
C ALA A 191 12.06 8.77 29.06
N GLN A 192 13.26 8.97 28.49
CA GLN A 192 13.75 10.31 28.12
C GLN A 192 12.86 10.97 27.06
N ALA A 193 12.53 10.25 25.99
CA ALA A 193 11.68 10.78 24.93
C ALA A 193 10.29 11.20 25.42
N LEU A 194 9.70 10.40 26.33
CA LEU A 194 8.45 10.70 27.02
C LEU A 194 8.56 11.94 27.90
N ALA A 195 9.62 12.05 28.71
CA ALA A 195 9.85 13.19 29.59
C ALA A 195 10.07 14.50 28.82
N LEU A 196 10.77 14.44 27.70
CA LEU A 196 11.03 15.54 26.80
C LEU A 196 9.89 15.82 25.81
N LYS A 197 8.87 14.97 25.77
CA LYS A 197 7.70 15.07 24.87
C LYS A 197 8.11 15.19 23.40
N LEU A 198 8.97 14.31 22.92
CA LEU A 198 9.48 14.36 21.55
C LEU A 198 8.51 13.64 20.58
N TYR A 199 8.26 14.22 19.43
CA TYR A 199 7.50 13.68 18.27
C TYR A 199 6.25 12.85 18.65
N VAL A 200 6.29 11.51 18.58
CA VAL A 200 5.14 10.64 18.88
C VAL A 200 4.67 10.73 20.34
N HIS A 201 5.47 11.30 21.21
CA HIS A 201 5.17 11.54 22.63
C HIS A 201 4.79 12.99 22.92
N SER A 202 4.76 13.86 21.91
CA SER A 202 4.36 15.27 22.02
C SER A 202 2.85 15.44 21.81
N ASN A 203 2.37 16.65 22.08
CA ASN A 203 1.05 17.10 21.65
C ASN A 203 1.15 18.00 20.40
N GLU A 204 2.32 18.08 19.80
CA GLU A 204 2.55 18.87 18.59
C GLU A 204 2.02 18.12 17.37
N LYS A 205 1.50 18.87 16.42
CA LYS A 205 1.08 18.31 15.15
C LYS A 205 2.29 18.04 14.26
N ASP A 206 2.28 16.91 13.57
CA ASP A 206 3.27 16.58 12.55
C ASP A 206 3.09 17.54 11.36
N PRO A 207 4.09 18.39 11.01
CA PRO A 207 3.99 19.29 9.87
C PRO A 207 3.91 18.56 8.51
N ASP A 208 4.38 17.32 8.45
CA ASP A 208 4.35 16.48 7.23
C ASP A 208 3.07 15.64 7.13
N PHE A 209 2.16 15.71 8.12
CA PHE A 209 0.89 15.00 8.13
C PHE A 209 -0.27 15.93 7.74
N PHE A 210 -1.09 15.48 6.79
CA PHE A 210 -2.21 16.29 6.31
C PHE A 210 -3.47 16.07 7.16
N TYR A 211 -3.87 17.10 7.92
CA TYR A 211 -5.04 17.09 8.81
C TYR A 211 -6.32 17.67 8.17
N GLY A 212 -6.23 18.13 6.93
CA GLY A 212 -7.33 18.80 6.24
C GLY A 212 -8.40 17.85 5.70
N GLU A 213 -9.46 18.45 5.14
CA GLU A 213 -10.45 17.75 4.34
C GLU A 213 -9.84 17.29 3.01
N SER A 214 -10.48 16.31 2.35
CA SER A 214 -10.01 15.85 1.04
C SER A 214 -10.11 16.97 0.00
N LEU A 215 -9.04 17.12 -0.78
CA LEU A 215 -8.97 18.07 -1.88
C LEU A 215 -9.63 17.46 -3.12
N GLU A 216 -10.65 18.10 -3.65
CA GLU A 216 -11.27 17.69 -4.92
C GLU A 216 -10.30 18.01 -6.06
N VAL A 217 -9.90 16.98 -6.81
CA VAL A 217 -8.99 17.09 -7.96
C VAL A 217 -9.46 16.19 -9.10
N ASP A 218 -9.22 16.54 -10.32
CA ASP A 218 -9.32 15.60 -11.43
C ASP A 218 -8.01 14.82 -11.63
N LEU A 219 -8.06 13.72 -12.38
CA LEU A 219 -6.88 12.87 -12.57
C LEU A 219 -5.79 13.53 -13.43
N LYS A 220 -6.14 14.52 -14.29
CA LYS A 220 -5.16 15.32 -15.05
C LYS A 220 -4.39 16.22 -14.11
N GLU A 221 -5.08 17.02 -13.29
CA GLU A 221 -4.46 17.89 -12.30
C GLU A 221 -3.60 17.10 -11.33
N LEU A 222 -4.15 16.00 -10.79
CA LEU A 222 -3.40 15.10 -9.90
C LEU A 222 -2.12 14.60 -10.57
N ARG A 223 -2.17 14.15 -11.82
CA ARG A 223 -1.00 13.65 -12.56
C ARG A 223 0.04 14.74 -12.82
N LEU A 224 -0.39 15.93 -13.21
CA LEU A 224 0.51 17.03 -13.55
C LEU A 224 1.23 17.62 -12.34
N ASN A 225 0.62 17.56 -11.15
CA ASN A 225 1.10 18.17 -9.93
C ASN A 225 1.27 17.14 -8.78
N ILE A 226 1.54 15.87 -9.11
CA ILE A 226 1.49 14.75 -8.16
C ILE A 226 2.40 14.95 -6.94
N ASP A 227 3.58 15.56 -7.13
CA ASP A 227 4.52 15.85 -6.06
C ASP A 227 3.93 16.82 -5.02
N SER A 228 3.17 17.82 -5.47
CA SER A 228 2.50 18.81 -4.61
C SER A 228 1.37 18.20 -3.77
N TYR A 229 0.81 17.08 -4.22
CA TYR A 229 -0.23 16.33 -3.49
C TYR A 229 0.34 15.25 -2.58
N SER A 230 1.64 15.00 -2.61
CA SER A 230 2.27 13.97 -1.78
C SER A 230 1.95 14.16 -0.30
N GLY A 231 1.31 13.14 0.32
CA GLY A 231 0.86 13.15 1.71
C GLY A 231 -0.46 13.87 1.97
N LYS A 232 -1.05 14.49 0.96
CA LYS A 232 -2.38 15.12 1.09
C LYS A 232 -3.48 14.11 0.76
N ARG A 233 -4.64 14.27 1.39
CA ARG A 233 -5.84 13.50 1.07
C ARG A 233 -6.53 14.15 -0.13
N VAL A 234 -6.76 13.37 -1.17
CA VAL A 234 -7.44 13.82 -2.40
C VAL A 234 -8.70 13.03 -2.63
N ALA A 235 -9.64 13.62 -3.39
CA ALA A 235 -10.84 12.95 -3.87
C ALA A 235 -10.96 13.19 -5.37
N PHE A 236 -11.21 12.12 -6.13
CA PHE A 236 -11.34 12.15 -7.59
C PHE A 236 -12.29 11.08 -8.09
N GLU A 237 -12.75 11.25 -9.31
CA GLU A 237 -13.61 10.29 -10.00
C GLU A 237 -12.88 9.64 -11.17
N GLY A 238 -13.22 8.37 -11.45
CA GLY A 238 -12.73 7.67 -12.62
C GLY A 238 -13.30 6.26 -12.74
N VAL A 239 -12.99 5.61 -13.85
CA VAL A 239 -13.40 4.23 -14.16
C VAL A 239 -12.29 3.27 -13.74
N VAL A 240 -12.65 2.22 -13.03
CA VAL A 240 -11.73 1.13 -12.69
C VAL A 240 -11.41 0.34 -13.95
N SER A 241 -10.16 0.40 -14.40
CA SER A 241 -9.72 -0.23 -15.67
C SER A 241 -9.12 -1.62 -15.48
N TYR A 242 -8.27 -1.79 -14.48
CA TYR A 242 -7.59 -3.04 -14.19
C TYR A 242 -7.45 -3.26 -12.68
N TYR A 243 -7.29 -4.54 -12.32
CA TYR A 243 -7.00 -5.00 -10.98
C TYR A 243 -5.63 -5.69 -10.94
N VAL A 244 -4.84 -5.43 -9.92
CA VAL A 244 -3.59 -6.15 -9.65
C VAL A 244 -3.25 -6.12 -8.16
N ASN A 245 -2.87 -7.27 -7.60
CA ASN A 245 -2.57 -7.42 -6.17
C ASN A 245 -3.72 -6.90 -5.28
N GLN A 246 -3.42 -5.99 -4.34
CA GLN A 246 -4.41 -5.34 -3.48
C GLN A 246 -4.69 -3.90 -3.93
N GLY A 247 -4.88 -3.70 -5.23
CA GLY A 247 -5.14 -2.38 -5.79
C GLY A 247 -5.79 -2.44 -7.16
N VAL A 248 -6.22 -1.30 -7.63
CA VAL A 248 -6.85 -1.10 -8.92
C VAL A 248 -6.23 0.10 -9.63
N TYR A 249 -6.31 0.10 -10.95
CA TYR A 249 -6.02 1.27 -11.77
C TYR A 249 -7.33 1.99 -12.04
N VAL A 250 -7.35 3.30 -11.81
CA VAL A 250 -8.50 4.17 -12.05
C VAL A 250 -8.09 5.21 -13.07
N GLU A 251 -8.92 5.40 -14.10
CA GLU A 251 -8.63 6.31 -15.20
C GLU A 251 -9.83 7.20 -15.54
N SER A 252 -9.58 8.41 -16.02
CA SER A 252 -10.59 9.33 -16.54
C SER A 252 -10.11 10.01 -17.80
N TYR A 253 -11.06 10.38 -18.69
CA TYR A 253 -10.79 11.13 -19.92
C TYR A 253 -10.86 12.62 -19.67
N ASP A 254 -9.89 13.35 -20.20
CA ASP A 254 -9.87 14.81 -20.20
C ASP A 254 -10.14 15.36 -21.61
N GLU A 255 -11.19 16.14 -21.72
CA GLU A 255 -11.66 16.69 -23.01
C GLU A 255 -10.70 17.75 -23.59
N GLU A 256 -9.98 18.51 -22.75
CA GLU A 256 -9.08 19.55 -23.20
C GLU A 256 -7.85 18.97 -23.89
N THR A 257 -7.23 17.96 -23.29
CA THR A 257 -6.03 17.29 -23.82
C THR A 257 -6.35 16.12 -24.73
N GLN A 258 -7.60 15.67 -24.75
CA GLN A 258 -8.06 14.46 -25.45
C GLN A 258 -7.25 13.22 -25.05
N MET A 259 -6.94 13.11 -23.77
CA MET A 259 -6.14 12.03 -23.20
C MET A 259 -6.81 11.42 -21.96
N TYR A 260 -6.45 10.19 -21.67
CA TYR A 260 -6.75 9.56 -20.38
C TYR A 260 -5.62 9.83 -19.41
N TYR A 261 -5.99 10.07 -18.15
CA TYR A 261 -5.10 10.19 -17.00
C TYR A 261 -5.47 9.12 -15.98
N GLY A 262 -4.48 8.53 -15.31
CA GLY A 262 -4.72 7.43 -14.42
C GLY A 262 -3.85 7.45 -13.17
N ILE A 263 -4.29 6.70 -12.17
CA ILE A 263 -3.56 6.49 -10.92
C ILE A 263 -3.77 5.06 -10.42
N TYR A 264 -2.76 4.50 -9.76
CA TYR A 264 -2.91 3.26 -9.01
C TYR A 264 -3.48 3.55 -7.63
N VAL A 265 -4.54 2.84 -7.27
CA VAL A 265 -5.24 2.95 -5.99
C VAL A 265 -4.99 1.68 -5.20
N TYR A 266 -4.21 1.80 -4.13
CA TYR A 266 -3.84 0.70 -3.26
C TYR A 266 -4.74 0.66 -2.04
N TYR A 267 -5.50 -0.43 -1.85
CA TYR A 267 -6.38 -0.61 -0.70
C TYR A 267 -5.80 -1.57 0.37
N GLY A 268 -4.66 -2.20 0.11
CA GLY A 268 -3.99 -3.06 1.10
C GLY A 268 -4.78 -4.30 1.48
N PHE A 269 -4.36 -4.93 2.59
CA PHE A 269 -4.99 -6.17 3.05
C PHE A 269 -6.25 -5.94 3.91
N ASN A 270 -6.37 -4.80 4.61
CA ASN A 270 -7.41 -4.59 5.63
C ASN A 270 -7.98 -3.15 5.66
N SER A 271 -7.66 -2.28 4.72
CA SER A 271 -8.13 -0.88 4.77
C SER A 271 -9.62 -0.74 4.45
N ILE A 272 -10.13 -1.59 3.57
CA ILE A 272 -11.55 -1.68 3.23
C ILE A 272 -12.00 -3.15 3.28
N ASN A 273 -13.24 -3.39 3.70
CA ASN A 273 -13.81 -4.74 3.76
C ASN A 273 -14.18 -5.26 2.35
N SER A 274 -14.70 -6.49 2.27
CA SER A 274 -15.13 -7.10 1.00
C SER A 274 -16.21 -6.28 0.27
N ALA A 275 -17.08 -5.60 1.00
CA ALA A 275 -18.10 -4.75 0.40
C ALA A 275 -17.51 -3.49 -0.23
N GLY A 276 -16.50 -2.88 0.41
CA GLY A 276 -15.73 -1.77 -0.17
C GLY A 276 -14.93 -2.20 -1.39
N THR A 277 -14.28 -3.36 -1.34
CA THR A 277 -13.54 -3.91 -2.49
C THR A 277 -14.47 -4.18 -3.68
N ALA A 278 -15.72 -4.59 -3.46
CA ALA A 278 -16.69 -4.82 -4.52
C ALA A 278 -17.02 -3.54 -5.31
N LEU A 279 -16.95 -2.36 -4.68
CA LEU A 279 -17.15 -1.08 -5.37
C LEU A 279 -16.04 -0.80 -6.40
N LEU A 280 -14.84 -1.36 -6.17
CA LEU A 280 -13.68 -1.22 -7.05
C LEU A 280 -13.62 -2.30 -8.14
N ALA A 281 -14.77 -2.87 -8.53
CA ALA A 281 -14.83 -3.81 -9.64
C ALA A 281 -14.50 -3.13 -10.97
N ILE A 282 -13.84 -3.86 -11.88
CA ILE A 282 -13.53 -3.36 -13.22
C ILE A 282 -14.81 -2.95 -13.94
N GLY A 283 -14.81 -1.76 -14.54
CA GLY A 283 -15.96 -1.17 -15.22
C GLY A 283 -16.86 -0.32 -14.31
N ASN A 284 -16.57 -0.23 -13.02
CA ASN A 284 -17.25 0.71 -12.15
C ASN A 284 -16.62 2.10 -12.27
N LYS A 285 -17.45 3.13 -12.45
CA LYS A 285 -17.06 4.51 -12.20
C LYS A 285 -17.22 4.78 -10.71
N VAL A 286 -16.14 5.22 -10.09
CA VAL A 286 -16.06 5.39 -8.63
C VAL A 286 -15.54 6.77 -8.27
N ARG A 287 -15.97 7.29 -7.11
CA ARG A 287 -15.29 8.37 -6.41
C ARG A 287 -14.36 7.74 -5.38
N VAL A 288 -13.09 8.01 -5.52
CA VAL A 288 -12.05 7.53 -4.61
C VAL A 288 -11.59 8.69 -3.75
N THR A 289 -11.49 8.45 -2.44
CA THR A 289 -10.87 9.37 -1.49
C THR A 289 -9.75 8.65 -0.78
N GLY A 290 -8.54 9.21 -0.82
CA GLY A 290 -7.37 8.58 -0.22
C GLY A 290 -6.17 9.52 -0.17
N VAL A 291 -5.06 9.06 0.36
CA VAL A 291 -3.83 9.84 0.52
C VAL A 291 -2.88 9.53 -0.62
N VAL A 292 -2.36 10.58 -1.27
CA VAL A 292 -1.30 10.44 -2.28
C VAL A 292 -0.01 10.05 -1.59
N GLN A 293 0.56 8.94 -2.02
CA GLN A 293 1.76 8.36 -1.42
C GLN A 293 2.77 7.98 -2.49
N TYR A 294 4.03 8.36 -2.28
CA TYR A 294 5.13 7.84 -3.09
C TYR A 294 5.52 6.44 -2.61
N TYR A 295 5.50 5.47 -3.51
CA TYR A 295 5.91 4.09 -3.26
C TYR A 295 7.30 3.85 -3.84
N GLU A 296 8.30 3.78 -2.97
CA GLU A 296 9.71 3.64 -3.37
C GLU A 296 10.01 2.33 -4.10
N GLY A 297 9.37 1.23 -3.70
CA GLY A 297 9.58 -0.08 -4.32
C GLY A 297 9.16 -0.15 -5.80
N GLY A 298 8.36 0.81 -6.26
CA GLY A 298 7.91 0.92 -7.65
C GLY A 298 8.29 2.24 -8.30
N ASP A 299 9.04 3.12 -7.61
CA ASP A 299 9.38 4.47 -8.07
C ASP A 299 8.17 5.21 -8.66
N SER A 300 7.05 5.18 -7.93
CA SER A 300 5.77 5.66 -8.43
C SER A 300 4.86 6.19 -7.33
N TYR A 301 3.94 7.07 -7.70
CA TYR A 301 2.87 7.52 -6.82
C TYR A 301 1.65 6.61 -6.89
N GLN A 302 1.01 6.45 -5.76
CA GLN A 302 -0.27 5.74 -5.60
C GLN A 302 -1.18 6.51 -4.66
N VAL A 303 -2.46 6.16 -4.66
CA VAL A 303 -3.41 6.64 -3.65
C VAL A 303 -3.73 5.47 -2.71
N SER A 304 -3.60 5.71 -1.43
CA SER A 304 -3.80 4.72 -0.35
C SER A 304 -4.65 5.29 0.79
N ASP A 305 -4.72 4.60 1.92
CA ASP A 305 -5.52 5.01 3.09
C ASP A 305 -7.00 5.24 2.74
N LEU A 306 -7.57 4.30 1.99
CA LEU A 306 -8.98 4.32 1.61
C LEU A 306 -9.85 4.03 2.82
N LYS A 307 -11.04 4.65 2.86
CA LYS A 307 -12.06 4.40 3.88
C LYS A 307 -13.32 3.85 3.23
N TYR A 308 -13.99 2.96 3.94
CA TYR A 308 -15.32 2.49 3.57
C TYR A 308 -16.08 2.00 4.79
N ASN A 309 -17.25 2.59 5.03
CA ASN A 309 -18.17 2.16 6.07
C ASN A 309 -19.54 1.90 5.47
N GLN A 310 -19.87 0.63 5.28
CA GLN A 310 -21.14 0.20 4.68
C GLN A 310 -22.39 0.71 5.43
N PHE A 311 -22.31 0.85 6.76
CA PHE A 311 -23.46 1.19 7.60
C PHE A 311 -23.61 2.69 7.87
N ARG A 312 -22.52 3.42 7.79
CA ARG A 312 -22.47 4.88 8.02
C ARG A 312 -21.45 5.51 7.06
N PRO A 313 -21.79 5.62 5.76
CA PRO A 313 -20.88 6.20 4.78
C PRO A 313 -20.54 7.65 5.16
N GLY A 314 -19.24 7.94 5.22
CA GLY A 314 -18.72 9.29 5.42
C GLY A 314 -18.41 9.98 4.09
N ASP A 315 -18.04 11.26 4.15
CA ASP A 315 -17.69 12.00 2.94
C ASP A 315 -16.37 11.52 2.33
N ASP A 316 -15.49 10.99 3.17
CA ASP A 316 -14.20 10.40 2.77
C ASP A 316 -14.28 8.93 2.35
N ASP A 317 -15.46 8.32 2.35
CA ASP A 317 -15.60 6.93 1.91
C ASP A 317 -15.58 6.83 0.38
N ILE A 318 -15.02 5.71 -0.12
CA ILE A 318 -15.16 5.39 -1.55
C ILE A 318 -16.63 5.21 -1.90
N ARG A 319 -17.03 5.64 -3.08
CA ARG A 319 -18.44 5.57 -3.55
C ARG A 319 -18.50 5.04 -4.97
N LEU A 320 -19.46 4.17 -5.21
CA LEU A 320 -19.88 3.80 -6.55
C LEU A 320 -20.73 4.94 -7.13
N ILE A 321 -20.39 5.37 -8.34
CA ILE A 321 -21.13 6.38 -9.09
C ILE A 321 -21.99 5.70 -10.14
N GLU A 322 -21.39 4.84 -10.97
CA GLU A 322 -22.06 4.18 -12.08
C GLU A 322 -21.37 2.85 -12.39
N GLU A 323 -22.13 1.88 -12.89
CA GLU A 323 -21.64 0.57 -13.34
C GLU A 323 -21.70 0.46 -14.87
N GLY A 324 -21.02 -0.54 -15.41
CA GLY A 324 -21.15 -0.91 -16.82
C GLY A 324 -20.24 -0.16 -17.79
N HIS A 325 -19.26 0.56 -17.29
CA HIS A 325 -18.19 1.11 -18.11
C HIS A 325 -17.19 0.04 -18.55
N THR A 326 -16.34 0.39 -19.48
CA THR A 326 -15.21 -0.43 -19.92
C THR A 326 -13.92 0.35 -19.81
N ALA A 327 -12.81 -0.35 -19.56
CA ALA A 327 -11.48 0.24 -19.63
C ALA A 327 -11.26 0.83 -21.04
N ALA A 328 -10.65 2.00 -21.12
CA ALA A 328 -10.43 2.72 -22.37
C ALA A 328 -9.60 1.91 -23.37
N ASN A 329 -8.57 1.19 -22.86
CA ASN A 329 -7.63 0.43 -23.68
C ASN A 329 -7.24 1.21 -24.95
N VAL A 330 -6.80 2.45 -24.77
CA VAL A 330 -6.52 3.39 -25.86
C VAL A 330 -5.61 2.72 -26.88
N GLU A 331 -6.12 2.53 -28.11
CA GLU A 331 -5.31 1.96 -29.19
C GLU A 331 -4.30 3.01 -29.67
N THR A 332 -3.02 2.67 -29.64
CA THR A 332 -1.94 3.58 -30.00
C THR A 332 -0.82 2.84 -30.76
N THR A 333 0.21 3.58 -31.17
CA THR A 333 1.42 3.06 -31.81
C THR A 333 2.64 3.34 -30.93
N VAL A 334 3.78 2.67 -31.19
CA VAL A 334 5.03 2.94 -30.48
C VAL A 334 5.48 4.40 -30.72
N ALA A 335 5.24 4.96 -31.91
CA ALA A 335 5.57 6.35 -32.22
C ALA A 335 4.75 7.32 -31.36
N GLU A 336 3.44 7.10 -31.27
CA GLU A 336 2.55 7.90 -30.42
C GLU A 336 2.87 7.75 -28.94
N PHE A 337 3.17 6.53 -28.47
CA PHE A 337 3.58 6.27 -27.09
C PHE A 337 4.84 7.07 -26.70
N LYS A 338 5.75 7.29 -27.65
CA LYS A 338 7.01 8.02 -27.43
C LYS A 338 6.94 9.52 -27.76
N ARG A 339 5.82 10.01 -28.31
CA ARG A 339 5.69 11.42 -28.69
C ARG A 339 5.74 12.35 -27.47
N SER A 340 6.08 13.61 -27.74
CA SER A 340 5.96 14.69 -26.77
C SER A 340 4.60 15.40 -26.91
N VAL A 341 4.05 15.80 -25.77
CA VAL A 341 2.76 16.49 -25.64
C VAL A 341 2.98 17.80 -24.89
N LYS A 342 2.48 18.90 -25.41
CA LYS A 342 2.43 20.17 -24.67
C LYS A 342 1.15 20.24 -23.87
N VAL A 343 1.26 20.51 -22.58
CA VAL A 343 0.12 20.65 -21.68
C VAL A 343 0.26 21.94 -20.88
N LYS A 344 -0.85 22.65 -20.73
CA LYS A 344 -0.94 23.76 -19.79
C LYS A 344 -1.08 23.21 -18.39
N THR A 345 -0.25 23.69 -17.51
CA THR A 345 -0.29 23.36 -16.07
C THR A 345 -0.59 24.63 -15.29
N VAL A 346 -1.41 24.52 -14.27
CA VAL A 346 -1.68 25.57 -13.30
C VAL A 346 -0.96 25.19 -12.02
N ASP A 347 -0.10 26.07 -11.53
CA ASP A 347 0.52 25.87 -10.23
C ASP A 347 -0.55 26.02 -9.14
N PRO A 348 -0.77 25.01 -8.28
CA PRO A 348 -1.87 25.03 -7.30
C PRO A 348 -1.69 26.06 -6.17
N GLU A 349 -0.46 26.58 -5.98
CA GLU A 349 -0.18 27.57 -4.94
C GLU A 349 -0.18 29.01 -5.49
N THR A 350 0.33 29.20 -6.70
CA THR A 350 0.52 30.54 -7.29
C THR A 350 -0.52 30.89 -8.35
N GLU A 351 -1.33 29.91 -8.81
CA GLU A 351 -2.28 30.03 -9.93
C GLU A 351 -1.62 30.43 -11.28
N GLU A 352 -0.29 30.33 -11.36
CA GLU A 352 0.44 30.65 -12.59
C GLU A 352 0.22 29.56 -13.65
N VAL A 353 -0.19 29.97 -14.84
CA VAL A 353 -0.37 29.07 -15.99
C VAL A 353 0.92 28.98 -16.76
N THR A 354 1.49 27.78 -16.85
CA THR A 354 2.68 27.51 -17.65
C THR A 354 2.42 26.42 -18.68
N GLU A 355 3.14 26.44 -19.79
CA GLU A 355 3.10 25.39 -20.82
C GLU A 355 4.36 24.52 -20.69
N LYS A 356 4.17 23.22 -20.39
CA LYS A 356 5.26 22.27 -20.26
C LYS A 356 5.18 21.18 -21.32
N LEU A 357 6.33 20.65 -21.69
CA LEU A 357 6.46 19.52 -22.61
C LEU A 357 6.67 18.23 -21.82
N TYR A 358 5.78 17.28 -22.02
CA TYR A 358 5.79 15.97 -21.38
C TYR A 358 5.95 14.86 -22.41
N LYS A 359 6.41 13.67 -22.01
CA LYS A 359 6.22 12.45 -22.80
C LYS A 359 4.76 12.03 -22.71
N TYR A 360 4.17 11.53 -23.81
CA TYR A 360 2.81 10.97 -23.78
C TYR A 360 2.66 9.89 -22.71
N ALA A 361 3.64 8.95 -22.64
CA ALA A 361 3.63 7.87 -21.67
C ALA A 361 3.69 8.37 -20.21
N GLU A 362 4.34 9.51 -19.96
CA GLU A 362 4.38 10.15 -18.64
C GLU A 362 3.00 10.60 -18.19
N LEU A 363 2.27 11.29 -19.09
CA LEU A 363 0.92 11.75 -18.83
C LEU A 363 -0.09 10.59 -18.72
N ALA A 364 0.05 9.58 -19.60
CA ALA A 364 -0.81 8.41 -19.63
C ALA A 364 -0.42 7.34 -18.60
N MET A 365 0.49 7.63 -17.68
CA MET A 365 0.91 6.69 -16.64
C MET A 365 -0.28 6.13 -15.87
N ASN A 366 -0.31 4.80 -15.66
CA ASN A 366 -1.39 4.05 -15.01
C ASN A 366 -2.73 3.99 -15.79
N THR A 367 -2.78 4.45 -17.05
CA THR A 367 -3.96 4.29 -17.90
C THR A 367 -3.92 3.00 -18.70
N SER A 368 -5.08 2.54 -19.12
CA SER A 368 -5.22 1.35 -19.96
C SER A 368 -4.88 1.66 -21.42
N ILE A 369 -4.06 0.80 -22.03
CA ILE A 369 -3.52 1.01 -23.38
C ILE A 369 -3.46 -0.29 -24.17
N SER A 370 -3.53 -0.19 -25.51
CA SER A 370 -3.28 -1.30 -26.41
C SER A 370 -2.38 -0.90 -27.56
N ILE A 371 -1.42 -1.76 -27.91
CA ILE A 371 -0.58 -1.63 -29.11
C ILE A 371 -0.63 -2.94 -29.88
N LYS A 372 -0.80 -2.84 -31.19
CA LYS A 372 -0.83 -3.97 -32.10
C LYS A 372 0.45 -4.10 -32.93
N ASN A 373 0.65 -5.29 -33.48
CA ASN A 373 1.71 -5.58 -34.44
C ASN A 373 3.13 -5.28 -33.89
N LEU A 374 3.41 -5.72 -32.67
CA LEU A 374 4.74 -5.64 -32.05
C LEU A 374 5.54 -6.90 -32.35
N LEU A 375 6.66 -6.80 -33.07
CA LEU A 375 7.59 -7.91 -33.25
C LEU A 375 8.44 -8.08 -31.98
N VAL A 376 8.36 -9.23 -31.34
CA VAL A 376 9.19 -9.55 -30.16
C VAL A 376 10.62 -9.91 -30.61
N LYS A 377 11.55 -9.04 -30.30
CA LYS A 377 12.99 -9.22 -30.67
C LYS A 377 13.72 -10.10 -29.69
N SER A 378 13.42 -9.95 -28.40
CA SER A 378 14.01 -10.74 -27.31
C SER A 378 13.08 -10.75 -26.10
N ALA A 379 13.27 -11.72 -25.24
CA ALA A 379 12.59 -11.85 -23.97
C ALA A 379 13.60 -12.19 -22.88
N TYR A 380 13.28 -11.78 -21.64
CA TYR A 380 13.98 -12.19 -20.43
C TYR A 380 12.94 -12.62 -19.41
N THR A 381 13.07 -13.83 -18.89
CA THR A 381 12.20 -14.38 -17.84
C THR A 381 12.83 -14.18 -16.48
N THR A 382 12.11 -13.55 -15.56
CA THR A 382 12.54 -13.37 -14.15
C THR A 382 12.70 -14.74 -13.50
N GLN A 383 13.88 -15.01 -12.92
CA GLN A 383 14.27 -16.35 -12.44
C GLN A 383 13.91 -16.58 -10.96
N SER A 384 13.74 -15.51 -10.16
CA SER A 384 13.55 -15.62 -8.71
C SER A 384 12.58 -14.56 -8.18
N GLY A 385 12.19 -14.72 -6.91
CA GLY A 385 11.30 -13.81 -6.21
C GLY A 385 9.82 -13.99 -6.58
N ASN A 386 8.98 -13.12 -6.06
CA ASN A 386 7.52 -13.16 -6.24
C ASN A 386 7.08 -13.02 -7.72
N ASN A 387 7.98 -12.55 -8.59
CA ASN A 387 7.73 -12.38 -10.01
C ASN A 387 8.43 -13.45 -10.87
N ALA A 388 8.92 -14.55 -10.27
CA ALA A 388 9.52 -15.65 -11.04
C ALA A 388 8.55 -16.18 -12.09
N GLY A 389 8.99 -16.20 -13.36
CA GLY A 389 8.14 -16.55 -14.52
C GLY A 389 7.51 -15.37 -15.24
N ALA A 390 7.59 -14.14 -14.70
CA ALA A 390 7.20 -12.93 -15.42
C ALA A 390 8.28 -12.54 -16.45
N MET A 391 7.87 -12.00 -17.60
CA MET A 391 8.78 -11.71 -18.70
C MET A 391 8.91 -10.22 -18.99
N THR A 392 10.11 -9.81 -19.39
CA THR A 392 10.39 -8.51 -20.00
C THR A 392 10.69 -8.74 -21.47
N LEU A 393 9.84 -8.21 -22.35
CA LEU A 393 9.95 -8.36 -23.78
C LEU A 393 10.49 -7.06 -24.40
N THR A 394 11.50 -7.16 -25.25
CA THR A 394 11.89 -6.05 -26.13
C THR A 394 11.15 -6.22 -27.45
N CYS A 395 10.24 -5.30 -27.71
CA CYS A 395 9.40 -5.33 -28.90
C CYS A 395 9.78 -4.20 -29.87
N GLU A 396 9.49 -4.39 -31.16
CA GLU A 396 9.76 -3.40 -32.20
C GLU A 396 8.52 -3.23 -33.12
N SER A 397 8.23 -2.00 -33.48
CA SER A 397 7.28 -1.68 -34.56
C SER A 397 7.81 -0.48 -35.34
N ASN A 398 7.85 -0.59 -36.68
CA ASN A 398 8.33 0.47 -37.58
C ASN A 398 9.72 1.04 -37.20
N GLY A 399 10.67 0.17 -36.80
CA GLY A 399 12.02 0.56 -36.43
C GLY A 399 12.15 1.23 -35.04
N GLN A 400 11.08 1.31 -34.27
CA GLN A 400 11.07 1.82 -32.90
C GLN A 400 10.84 0.70 -31.90
N THR A 401 11.60 0.70 -30.82
CA THR A 401 11.52 -0.32 -29.78
C THR A 401 10.62 0.12 -28.62
N ILE A 402 9.98 -0.82 -27.95
CA ILE A 402 9.23 -0.62 -26.72
C ILE A 402 9.40 -1.83 -25.81
N THR A 403 9.42 -1.58 -24.51
CA THR A 403 9.44 -2.65 -23.50
C THR A 403 8.01 -3.04 -23.14
N VAL A 404 7.76 -4.35 -23.08
CA VAL A 404 6.52 -4.93 -22.57
C VAL A 404 6.87 -5.82 -21.38
N ARG A 405 6.39 -5.44 -20.19
CA ARG A 405 6.53 -6.24 -18.97
C ARG A 405 5.27 -7.05 -18.74
N THR A 406 5.40 -8.34 -18.43
CA THR A 406 4.25 -9.19 -18.08
C THR A 406 4.24 -9.48 -16.59
N ILE A 407 3.06 -9.78 -16.04
CA ILE A 407 2.97 -10.61 -14.84
C ILE A 407 3.34 -12.05 -15.19
N VAL A 408 3.30 -12.95 -14.21
CA VAL A 408 3.43 -14.40 -14.47
C VAL A 408 2.22 -14.89 -15.25
N LEU A 409 2.40 -15.17 -16.53
CA LEU A 409 1.32 -15.62 -17.43
C LEU A 409 1.17 -17.15 -17.38
N ARG A 410 -0.06 -17.62 -17.14
CA ARG A 410 -0.38 -19.05 -17.07
C ARG A 410 -1.63 -19.39 -17.89
N ASP A 411 -1.66 -20.60 -18.38
CA ASP A 411 -2.89 -21.18 -18.95
C ASP A 411 -3.85 -21.63 -17.84
N THR A 412 -4.99 -22.18 -18.25
CA THR A 412 -6.02 -22.70 -17.32
C THR A 412 -5.58 -23.96 -16.55
N GLN A 413 -4.48 -24.59 -16.96
CA GLN A 413 -3.89 -25.77 -16.32
C GLN A 413 -2.71 -25.40 -15.42
N GLY A 414 -2.32 -24.11 -15.39
CA GLY A 414 -1.22 -23.58 -14.59
C GLY A 414 0.14 -23.61 -15.29
N ASN A 415 0.23 -24.02 -16.56
CA ASN A 415 1.48 -23.99 -17.30
C ASN A 415 1.91 -22.56 -17.61
N LEU A 416 3.20 -22.29 -17.46
CA LEU A 416 3.79 -20.98 -17.71
C LEU A 416 3.92 -20.68 -19.20
N ALA A 417 3.72 -19.43 -19.58
CA ALA A 417 4.20 -18.93 -20.86
C ALA A 417 5.73 -18.97 -20.90
N THR A 418 6.30 -19.31 -22.04
CA THR A 418 7.74 -19.41 -22.26
C THR A 418 8.20 -18.44 -23.34
N GLU A 419 9.50 -18.11 -23.36
CA GLU A 419 10.06 -17.13 -24.29
C GLU A 419 9.89 -17.54 -25.76
N ASP A 420 10.00 -18.84 -26.06
CA ASP A 420 9.83 -19.42 -27.41
C ASP A 420 8.40 -19.32 -27.95
N MET A 421 7.41 -19.14 -27.08
CA MET A 421 6.05 -18.82 -27.50
C MET A 421 5.91 -17.42 -28.08
N LEU A 422 6.85 -16.50 -27.78
CA LEU A 422 6.75 -15.07 -28.06
C LEU A 422 7.87 -14.54 -28.97
N VAL A 423 9.11 -14.96 -28.73
CA VAL A 423 10.28 -14.43 -29.47
C VAL A 423 10.21 -14.74 -30.95
N GLY A 424 10.43 -13.74 -31.78
CA GLY A 424 10.35 -13.82 -33.25
C GLY A 424 8.93 -13.73 -33.81
N LYS A 425 7.90 -13.63 -32.95
CA LYS A 425 6.50 -13.52 -33.36
C LYS A 425 5.98 -12.08 -33.21
N THR A 426 4.91 -11.80 -33.94
CA THR A 426 4.17 -10.55 -33.82
C THR A 426 3.08 -10.69 -32.76
N ILE A 427 3.03 -9.75 -31.82
CA ILE A 427 2.06 -9.75 -30.75
C ILE A 427 1.22 -8.46 -30.73
N ASP A 428 -0.02 -8.60 -30.26
CA ASP A 428 -0.86 -7.47 -29.82
C ASP A 428 -0.90 -7.50 -28.30
N VAL A 429 -0.77 -6.33 -27.68
CA VAL A 429 -0.75 -6.22 -26.23
C VAL A 429 -1.83 -5.28 -25.72
N LYS A 430 -2.42 -5.62 -24.58
CA LYS A 430 -3.26 -4.77 -23.74
C LYS A 430 -2.73 -4.79 -22.32
N GLY A 431 -2.66 -3.62 -21.72
CA GLY A 431 -2.16 -3.49 -20.36
C GLY A 431 -2.31 -2.06 -19.88
N ILE A 432 -1.42 -1.66 -19.01
CA ILE A 432 -1.33 -0.30 -18.50
C ILE A 432 0.02 0.32 -18.88
N VAL A 433 0.05 1.65 -18.95
CA VAL A 433 1.31 2.40 -18.99
C VAL A 433 1.96 2.35 -17.63
N ASP A 434 3.20 1.90 -17.57
CA ASP A 434 4.01 1.70 -16.37
C ASP A 434 5.39 2.35 -16.56
N CYS A 435 6.08 2.63 -15.48
CA CYS A 435 7.46 3.12 -15.50
C CYS A 435 8.32 2.23 -14.61
N PHE A 436 9.51 1.90 -15.09
CA PHE A 436 10.50 1.15 -14.32
C PHE A 436 11.88 1.76 -14.58
N GLU A 437 12.58 2.16 -13.52
CA GLU A 437 13.91 2.79 -13.61
C GLU A 437 13.95 4.00 -14.57
N GLY A 438 12.86 4.80 -14.60
CA GLY A 438 12.74 5.98 -15.45
C GLY A 438 12.35 5.71 -16.92
N GLU A 439 12.21 4.43 -17.31
CA GLU A 439 11.80 4.03 -18.65
C GLU A 439 10.32 3.62 -18.69
N TYR A 440 9.56 4.23 -19.61
CA TYR A 440 8.15 3.93 -19.79
C TYR A 440 7.95 2.65 -20.60
N GLN A 441 7.06 1.79 -20.12
CA GLN A 441 6.77 0.47 -20.66
C GLN A 441 5.27 0.18 -20.64
N ILE A 442 4.85 -0.89 -21.30
CA ILE A 442 3.51 -1.46 -21.15
C ILE A 442 3.59 -2.63 -20.19
N LYS A 443 2.77 -2.64 -19.15
CA LYS A 443 2.64 -3.74 -18.21
C LYS A 443 1.37 -4.51 -18.49
N VAL A 444 1.52 -5.75 -18.92
CA VAL A 444 0.41 -6.67 -19.19
C VAL A 444 0.02 -7.36 -17.89
N LEU A 445 -1.24 -7.23 -17.50
CA LEU A 445 -1.78 -7.66 -16.21
C LEU A 445 -2.62 -8.94 -16.26
N SER A 446 -2.77 -9.53 -17.43
CA SER A 446 -3.51 -10.80 -17.61
C SER A 446 -3.01 -11.56 -18.83
N THR A 447 -3.21 -12.86 -18.82
CA THR A 447 -2.91 -13.72 -19.98
C THR A 447 -3.69 -13.29 -21.25
N GLY A 448 -4.93 -12.84 -21.08
CA GLY A 448 -5.75 -12.30 -22.18
C GLY A 448 -5.26 -10.95 -22.73
N GLY A 449 -4.31 -10.31 -22.08
CA GLY A 449 -3.66 -9.08 -22.53
C GLY A 449 -2.63 -9.28 -23.64
N ILE A 450 -2.32 -10.51 -24.03
CA ILE A 450 -1.41 -10.82 -25.17
C ILE A 450 -2.12 -11.71 -26.17
N ARG A 451 -2.06 -11.31 -27.43
CA ARG A 451 -2.40 -12.16 -28.58
C ARG A 451 -1.15 -12.35 -29.43
N VAL A 452 -0.93 -13.56 -29.92
CA VAL A 452 0.21 -13.90 -30.76
C VAL A 452 -0.30 -14.19 -32.17
N GLU A 453 0.16 -13.42 -33.15
CA GLU A 453 -0.27 -13.52 -34.56
C GLU A 453 -1.82 -13.50 -34.74
N GLY A 454 -2.47 -12.69 -33.88
CA GLY A 454 -3.93 -12.53 -33.84
C GLY A 454 -4.67 -13.53 -32.96
N GLU A 455 -4.01 -14.60 -32.50
CA GLU A 455 -4.59 -15.66 -31.69
C GLU A 455 -4.30 -15.48 -30.19
N PRO A 456 -5.13 -15.99 -29.27
CA PRO A 456 -4.82 -15.98 -27.83
C PRO A 456 -3.47 -16.66 -27.55
N LEU A 457 -2.70 -16.13 -26.58
CA LEU A 457 -1.40 -16.71 -26.18
C LEU A 457 -1.50 -18.22 -25.85
N PHE A 458 -2.58 -18.61 -25.18
CA PHE A 458 -2.92 -20.01 -24.96
C PHE A 458 -4.23 -20.34 -25.71
N PRO A 459 -4.25 -21.35 -26.57
CA PRO A 459 -5.47 -21.75 -27.28
C PRO A 459 -6.53 -22.20 -26.25
N PRO A 460 -7.83 -21.98 -26.53
CA PRO A 460 -8.89 -22.49 -25.69
C PRO A 460 -8.82 -24.02 -25.64
N VAL A 461 -8.91 -24.58 -24.43
CA VAL A 461 -9.01 -26.04 -24.27
C VAL A 461 -10.33 -26.49 -24.88
N THR A 462 -10.29 -27.13 -26.05
CA THR A 462 -11.45 -27.78 -26.62
C THR A 462 -11.80 -28.98 -25.72
N PRO A 463 -13.02 -29.08 -25.17
CA PRO A 463 -13.41 -30.27 -24.45
C PRO A 463 -13.22 -31.48 -25.39
N PRO A 464 -12.74 -32.62 -24.89
CA PRO A 464 -12.64 -33.81 -25.74
C PRO A 464 -14.01 -34.08 -26.38
N VAL A 465 -14.04 -34.16 -27.70
CA VAL A 465 -15.23 -34.56 -28.45
C VAL A 465 -15.60 -35.93 -27.92
N SER A 466 -16.69 -35.99 -27.16
CA SER A 466 -17.28 -37.27 -26.77
C SER A 466 -17.62 -38.00 -28.07
N SER A 467 -16.86 -39.02 -28.42
CA SER A 467 -17.23 -39.93 -29.49
C SER A 467 -18.55 -40.55 -29.08
N GLU A 468 -19.63 -40.13 -29.74
CA GLU A 468 -20.92 -40.81 -29.66
C GLU A 468 -20.71 -42.28 -30.02
N VAL A 469 -20.79 -43.13 -29.02
CA VAL A 469 -20.97 -44.56 -29.20
C VAL A 469 -22.42 -44.73 -29.67
N THR A 470 -22.60 -44.92 -30.95
CA THR A 470 -23.87 -45.34 -31.56
C THR A 470 -24.18 -46.73 -31.03
N SER A 471 -24.96 -46.83 -29.98
CA SER A 471 -25.60 -48.08 -29.56
C SER A 471 -26.94 -48.17 -30.29
N GLU A 472 -27.03 -49.11 -31.22
CA GLU A 472 -28.29 -49.56 -31.79
C GLU A 472 -29.19 -50.06 -30.67
N VAL A 473 -30.32 -49.39 -30.48
CA VAL A 473 -31.39 -49.86 -29.59
C VAL A 473 -32.35 -50.69 -30.41
N THR A 474 -32.29 -51.98 -30.19
CA THR A 474 -33.35 -52.95 -30.62
C THR A 474 -34.55 -52.70 -29.69
N SER A 475 -35.68 -52.40 -30.30
CA SER A 475 -36.99 -52.28 -29.69
C SER A 475 -37.58 -53.61 -29.24
N GLU A 476 -37.95 -53.72 -27.94
CA GLU A 476 -39.05 -54.62 -27.56
C GLU A 476 -39.98 -53.89 -26.59
N ALA A 477 -41.23 -53.82 -26.97
CA ALA A 477 -42.34 -53.25 -26.27
C ALA A 477 -42.88 -54.19 -25.21
N THR A 478 -43.19 -53.66 -24.00
CA THR A 478 -44.28 -54.18 -23.18
C THR A 478 -44.90 -53.08 -22.33
N SER A 479 -46.22 -52.95 -22.50
CA SER A 479 -47.15 -52.08 -21.83
C SER A 479 -47.38 -52.51 -20.39
N GLU A 480 -47.64 -51.52 -19.47
CA GLU A 480 -48.80 -51.54 -18.60
C GLU A 480 -48.96 -50.22 -17.79
N GLU A 481 -50.20 -49.81 -17.76
CA GLU A 481 -50.78 -48.61 -17.15
C GLU A 481 -50.67 -48.57 -15.60
N THR A 482 -50.64 -47.39 -14.99
CA THR A 482 -51.79 -46.86 -14.22
C THR A 482 -51.50 -45.52 -13.56
N SER A 483 -52.40 -44.59 -13.90
CA SER A 483 -53.07 -43.52 -13.09
C SER A 483 -52.29 -42.39 -12.39
N ALA A 484 -52.63 -41.20 -12.89
CA ALA A 484 -52.54 -39.88 -12.24
C ALA A 484 -53.55 -39.71 -11.10
N PRO A 485 -53.60 -38.57 -10.30
CA PRO A 485 -53.84 -37.25 -10.89
C PRO A 485 -53.15 -36.01 -10.23
N ALA A 486 -52.97 -35.04 -11.07
CA ALA A 486 -53.15 -33.57 -11.02
C ALA A 486 -53.04 -32.77 -9.69
N THR A 487 -52.29 -31.65 -9.68
CA THR A 487 -52.83 -30.30 -9.87
C THR A 487 -51.74 -29.22 -9.93
N ASN A 488 -51.85 -28.38 -10.97
CA ASN A 488 -51.72 -26.90 -11.10
C ASN A 488 -50.59 -26.13 -10.47
N SER A 489 -49.85 -25.42 -11.22
CA SER A 489 -49.90 -24.12 -11.92
C SER A 489 -48.78 -23.20 -11.51
N GLY A 490 -48.13 -22.54 -12.45
CA GLY A 490 -47.34 -21.34 -12.21
C GLY A 490 -46.19 -21.15 -13.21
N CYS A 491 -46.43 -20.37 -14.23
CA CYS A 491 -45.49 -19.82 -15.22
C CYS A 491 -44.33 -19.06 -14.60
N GLY A 492 -43.13 -19.14 -15.17
CA GLY A 492 -42.02 -18.24 -14.88
C GLY A 492 -40.75 -18.60 -15.69
N SER A 493 -40.48 -17.80 -16.65
CA SER A 493 -39.39 -17.93 -17.64
C SER A 493 -38.02 -18.08 -17.02
N ALA A 494 -37.24 -19.07 -17.47
CA ALA A 494 -35.82 -19.23 -17.15
C ALA A 494 -34.98 -18.50 -18.18
N ILE A 495 -34.20 -17.54 -17.73
CA ILE A 495 -33.03 -17.01 -18.45
C ILE A 495 -31.82 -17.63 -17.79
N GLY A 496 -31.09 -18.40 -18.53
CA GLY A 496 -29.86 -19.05 -18.08
C GLY A 496 -28.72 -18.06 -17.92
N ILE A 497 -28.17 -17.99 -16.72
CA ILE A 497 -26.89 -17.37 -16.43
C ILE A 497 -25.92 -18.50 -16.09
N SER A 498 -24.92 -18.65 -16.96
CA SER A 498 -23.79 -19.54 -16.78
C SER A 498 -22.93 -19.06 -15.61
N THR A 499 -22.98 -19.77 -14.50
CA THR A 499 -22.10 -19.56 -13.35
C THR A 499 -20.84 -20.40 -13.52
N ALA A 500 -19.70 -19.75 -13.68
CA ALA A 500 -18.38 -20.32 -13.45
C ALA A 500 -17.76 -19.68 -12.21
N PHE A 501 -18.04 -20.26 -11.06
CA PHE A 501 -17.19 -20.21 -9.86
C PHE A 501 -17.21 -21.61 -9.26
N PRO A 502 -16.05 -22.25 -9.08
CA PRO A 502 -15.67 -22.63 -7.73
C PRO A 502 -14.16 -22.56 -7.48
N LEU A 503 -13.78 -22.33 -6.28
CA LEU A 503 -12.65 -22.77 -5.48
C LEU A 503 -12.06 -21.64 -4.61
N PHE A 504 -12.78 -21.26 -3.57
CA PHE A 504 -12.14 -20.69 -2.36
C PHE A 504 -13.01 -20.97 -1.13
N ALA A 505 -13.38 -22.25 -0.90
CA ALA A 505 -14.13 -22.66 0.30
C ALA A 505 -13.46 -23.80 1.09
N ALA A 506 -12.16 -24.04 0.95
CA ALA A 506 -11.49 -25.17 1.61
C ALA A 506 -10.46 -24.79 2.68
N VAL A 507 -10.18 -23.51 2.94
CA VAL A 507 -9.17 -23.11 3.96
C VAL A 507 -9.79 -22.58 5.26
N ALA A 508 -11.07 -22.22 5.28
CA ALA A 508 -11.72 -21.67 6.48
C ALA A 508 -12.17 -22.70 7.52
N VAL A 509 -12.20 -24.00 7.20
CA VAL A 509 -12.71 -25.05 8.10
C VAL A 509 -11.63 -25.65 9.00
N VAL A 510 -10.35 -25.49 8.67
CA VAL A 510 -9.24 -26.07 9.47
C VAL A 510 -8.84 -25.17 10.66
N LEU A 511 -9.15 -23.88 10.62
CA LEU A 511 -8.78 -22.94 11.69
C LEU A 511 -9.82 -22.83 12.82
N MET A 512 -11.06 -23.31 12.62
CA MET A 512 -12.06 -23.32 13.69
C MET A 512 -12.01 -24.55 14.60
N LYS A 513 -11.35 -25.63 14.18
CA LYS A 513 -11.25 -26.87 14.97
C LYS A 513 -10.10 -26.92 15.97
N LYS A 514 -9.22 -25.90 15.95
CA LYS A 514 -8.08 -25.82 16.89
C LYS A 514 -8.35 -24.97 18.14
N ARG A 515 -9.54 -24.34 18.23
CA ARG A 515 -9.92 -23.47 19.36
C ARG A 515 -10.82 -24.14 20.40
N GLU A 516 -11.23 -25.38 20.20
CA GLU A 516 -12.09 -26.11 21.15
C GLU A 516 -11.37 -27.15 22.02
N ASN A 517 -10.07 -27.34 21.84
CA ASN A 517 -9.30 -28.31 22.62
C ASN A 517 -8.30 -27.70 23.64
N GLU A 518 -8.41 -26.41 23.94
CA GLU A 518 -7.68 -25.77 25.04
C GLU A 518 -8.67 -24.99 25.93
N LYS A 519 -9.44 -25.74 26.70
CA LYS A 519 -10.05 -25.31 27.96
C LYS A 519 -9.83 -26.36 29.02
#